data_97846584277b42b16030d98c5e85d21d
#
_entry.id   97846584277b42b16030d98c5e85d21d
#
_cell.length_a   1.000
_cell.length_b   1.000
_cell.length_c   1.000
_cell.angle_alpha   90.00
_cell.angle_beta   90.00
_cell.angle_gamma   90.00
#
_symmetry.space_group_name_H-M   'P 1'
#
loop_
_entity.id
_entity.type
_entity.pdbx_description
1 polymer ?
#
loop_
_entity_poly.entity_id
_entity_poly.type
_entity_poly.pdbx_seq_one_letter_code
_entity_poly.pdbx_strand_id
1 'polypeptide(L)'
;EIEKAVHKYRYTNAKVVLLAEAAAIFISANSDDGFGHTTHWENRLLLEERSGLYDIAPSLAVSTDKIVTCAGLVSTYDIMLQIVAGYLSKAKLLTISSILLLDKVRSFETRQPGAMDALSAGKDSHIDQAIKMMQSNIEEPLKTTELAKVLGQTTRSLERQFLRHLGRSPGRFYRELRLIRAQNFLVNTDMSILEIAAACGFGSNFGKIYKAYYGKTPRETRKERLV
;
A
#
# COMPACT_ATOMS: atom_id res chain seq x y z
N GLU A 1 -23.09 -3.76 -0.23
CA GLU A 1 -23.28 -4.39 1.11
C GLU A 1 -22.55 -3.62 2.22
N ILE A 2 -21.30 -3.21 2.01
CA ILE A 2 -20.51 -2.42 2.97
C ILE A 2 -21.22 -1.12 3.32
N GLU A 3 -21.68 -0.35 2.34
CA GLU A 3 -22.44 0.88 2.55
C GLU A 3 -23.72 0.67 3.37
N LYS A 4 -24.47 -0.41 3.07
CA LYS A 4 -25.67 -0.77 3.84
C LYS A 4 -25.33 -1.08 5.30
N ALA A 5 -24.23 -1.80 5.53
CA ALA A 5 -23.76 -2.11 6.88
C ALA A 5 -23.35 -0.83 7.62
N VAL A 6 -22.54 0.03 6.99
CA VAL A 6 -22.12 1.30 7.57
C VAL A 6 -23.33 2.18 7.87
N HIS A 7 -24.27 2.31 6.94
CA HIS A 7 -25.49 3.09 7.14
C HIS A 7 -26.33 2.55 8.31
N LYS A 8 -26.50 1.23 8.41
CA LYS A 8 -27.24 0.57 9.50
C LYS A 8 -26.66 0.90 10.88
N TYR A 9 -25.33 0.91 11.02
CA TYR A 9 -24.65 1.13 12.30
C TYR A 9 -24.35 2.61 12.60
N ARG A 10 -24.41 3.51 11.61
CA ARG A 10 -24.17 4.95 11.78
C ARG A 10 -25.08 5.61 12.82
N TYR A 11 -26.29 5.10 12.98
CA TYR A 11 -27.29 5.61 13.94
C TYR A 11 -27.29 4.87 15.29
N THR A 12 -26.36 3.94 15.47
CA THR A 12 -26.16 3.22 16.75
C THR A 12 -24.95 3.80 17.49
N ASN A 13 -24.75 3.39 18.75
CA ASN A 13 -23.52 3.69 19.50
C ASN A 13 -22.33 2.79 19.12
N ALA A 14 -22.45 1.96 18.09
CA ALA A 14 -21.38 1.08 17.65
C ALA A 14 -20.36 1.81 16.77
N LYS A 15 -19.08 1.47 16.94
CA LYS A 15 -18.03 1.83 15.98
C LYS A 15 -17.95 0.78 14.90
N VAL A 16 -17.88 1.24 13.65
CA VAL A 16 -17.68 0.37 12.47
C VAL A 16 -16.21 0.41 12.10
N VAL A 17 -15.55 -0.75 12.08
CA VAL A 17 -14.15 -0.88 11.67
C VAL A 17 -14.11 -1.48 10.28
N LEU A 18 -13.56 -0.75 9.32
CA LEU A 18 -13.39 -1.16 7.93
C LEU A 18 -11.93 -1.51 7.68
N LEU A 19 -11.66 -2.73 7.21
CA LEU A 19 -10.32 -3.27 7.04
C LEU A 19 -9.94 -3.34 5.57
N ALA A 20 -8.73 -2.91 5.25
CA ALA A 20 -8.10 -3.08 3.94
C ALA A 20 -9.05 -2.77 2.76
N GLU A 21 -9.50 -3.80 2.06
CA GLU A 21 -10.39 -3.71 0.90
C GLU A 21 -11.74 -3.06 1.23
N ALA A 22 -12.34 -3.38 2.38
CA ALA A 22 -13.59 -2.77 2.83
C ALA A 22 -13.44 -1.25 3.05
N ALA A 23 -12.29 -0.83 3.56
CA ALA A 23 -11.95 0.59 3.66
C ALA A 23 -11.81 1.24 2.28
N ALA A 24 -11.15 0.59 1.33
CA ALA A 24 -11.01 1.10 -0.04
C ALA A 24 -12.36 1.28 -0.74
N ILE A 25 -13.25 0.28 -0.64
CA ILE A 25 -14.61 0.36 -1.21
C ILE A 25 -15.40 1.52 -0.58
N PHE A 26 -15.31 1.67 0.75
CA PHE A 26 -15.97 2.76 1.46
C PHE A 26 -15.45 4.13 1.02
N ILE A 27 -14.13 4.30 0.93
CA ILE A 27 -13.48 5.55 0.50
C ILE A 27 -13.91 5.91 -0.93
N SER A 28 -13.90 4.92 -1.83
CA SER A 28 -14.31 5.13 -3.23
C SER A 28 -15.76 5.62 -3.38
N ALA A 29 -16.65 5.18 -2.48
CA ALA A 29 -18.07 5.55 -2.52
C ALA A 29 -18.40 6.85 -1.76
N ASN A 30 -17.50 7.34 -0.88
CA ASN A 30 -17.74 8.47 0.02
C ASN A 30 -16.61 9.53 -0.09
N SER A 31 -16.18 9.81 -1.30
CA SER A 31 -15.05 10.71 -1.59
C SER A 31 -15.23 12.16 -1.11
N ASP A 32 -16.45 12.58 -0.81
CA ASP A 32 -16.78 13.97 -0.45
C ASP A 32 -16.77 14.24 1.07
N ASP A 33 -16.54 13.23 1.92
CA ASP A 33 -16.67 13.40 3.38
C ASP A 33 -15.57 14.25 4.05
N GLY A 34 -14.59 14.78 3.30
CA GLY A 34 -13.58 15.74 3.76
C GLY A 34 -12.68 15.26 4.91
N PHE A 35 -12.79 14.00 5.34
CA PHE A 35 -12.01 13.39 6.38
C PHE A 35 -10.96 12.48 5.77
N GLY A 36 -9.69 12.63 6.20
CA GLY A 36 -8.65 11.70 5.83
C GLY A 36 -9.05 10.28 6.24
N HIS A 37 -9.04 9.37 5.31
CA HIS A 37 -9.25 7.94 5.53
C HIS A 37 -7.96 7.19 5.26
N THR A 38 -7.87 5.94 5.67
CA THR A 38 -6.74 5.07 5.30
C THR A 38 -7.23 3.74 4.76
N THR A 39 -6.44 3.16 3.88
CA THR A 39 -6.59 1.80 3.38
C THR A 39 -5.21 1.20 3.17
N HIS A 40 -5.12 -0.06 2.78
CA HIS A 40 -3.83 -0.67 2.46
C HIS A 40 -3.11 0.13 1.37
N TRP A 41 -1.80 0.32 1.50
CA TRP A 41 -1.00 1.12 0.56
C TRP A 41 -1.15 0.68 -0.90
N GLU A 42 -1.40 -0.60 -1.17
CA GLU A 42 -1.70 -1.10 -2.52
C GLU A 42 -2.99 -0.52 -3.09
N ASN A 43 -4.05 -0.45 -2.27
CA ASN A 43 -5.35 0.08 -2.68
C ASN A 43 -5.31 1.60 -2.88
N ARG A 44 -4.43 2.29 -2.15
CA ARG A 44 -4.24 3.74 -2.28
C ARG A 44 -3.96 4.16 -3.72
N LEU A 45 -3.02 3.47 -4.37
CA LEU A 45 -2.66 3.77 -5.77
C LEU A 45 -3.84 3.58 -6.73
N LEU A 46 -4.67 2.56 -6.49
CA LEU A 46 -5.87 2.30 -7.29
C LEU A 46 -6.94 3.39 -7.08
N LEU A 47 -7.08 3.91 -5.86
CA LEU A 47 -8.03 4.98 -5.54
C LEU A 47 -7.59 6.32 -6.14
N GLU A 48 -6.29 6.62 -6.10
CA GLU A 48 -5.71 7.79 -6.75
C GLU A 48 -6.00 7.79 -8.26
N GLU A 49 -5.86 6.65 -8.94
CA GLU A 49 -6.10 6.52 -10.37
C GLU A 49 -7.58 6.52 -10.76
N ARG A 50 -8.42 5.80 -10.01
CA ARG A 50 -9.83 5.61 -10.37
C ARG A 50 -10.74 6.75 -9.95
N SER A 51 -10.44 7.35 -8.80
CA SER A 51 -11.34 8.31 -8.15
C SER A 51 -10.71 9.68 -7.97
N GLY A 52 -9.44 9.88 -8.36
CA GLY A 52 -8.73 11.14 -8.17
C GLY A 52 -8.52 11.50 -6.70
N LEU A 53 -8.61 10.53 -5.79
CA LEU A 53 -8.51 10.72 -4.35
C LEU A 53 -7.04 10.68 -3.92
N TYR A 54 -6.48 11.85 -3.62
CA TYR A 54 -5.07 12.00 -3.24
C TYR A 54 -4.86 12.11 -1.72
N ASP A 55 -5.90 12.40 -0.95
CA ASP A 55 -5.80 12.64 0.50
C ASP A 55 -6.08 11.37 1.33
N ILE A 56 -5.41 10.27 0.96
CA ILE A 56 -5.50 9.01 1.70
C ILE A 56 -4.34 8.95 2.69
N ALA A 57 -4.67 8.89 3.99
CA ALA A 57 -3.68 8.91 5.05
C ALA A 57 -2.73 7.68 4.97
N PRO A 58 -1.41 7.89 5.12
CA PRO A 58 -0.43 6.80 5.11
C PRO A 58 -0.36 6.04 6.46
N SER A 59 -1.24 6.34 7.39
CA SER A 59 -1.31 5.76 8.73
C SER A 59 -1.91 4.35 8.75
N LEU A 60 -1.67 3.58 9.81
CA LEU A 60 -2.27 2.25 10.01
C LEU A 60 -3.78 2.31 10.13
N ALA A 61 -4.30 3.35 10.78
CA ALA A 61 -5.74 3.59 10.90
C ALA A 61 -6.05 5.07 10.98
N VAL A 62 -7.28 5.41 10.62
CA VAL A 62 -7.89 6.71 10.88
C VAL A 62 -9.23 6.47 11.56
N SER A 63 -9.46 7.13 12.67
CA SER A 63 -10.71 7.07 13.42
C SER A 63 -11.46 8.39 13.27
N THR A 64 -12.61 8.33 12.67
CA THR A 64 -13.64 9.37 12.78
C THR A 64 -14.57 9.04 13.95
N ASP A 65 -15.63 9.82 14.17
CA ASP A 65 -16.54 9.60 15.29
C ASP A 65 -17.05 8.15 15.40
N LYS A 66 -17.52 7.57 14.31
CA LYS A 66 -18.15 6.23 14.29
C LYS A 66 -17.46 5.23 13.38
N ILE A 67 -16.59 5.68 12.50
CA ILE A 67 -15.94 4.84 11.49
C ILE A 67 -14.43 4.84 11.75
N VAL A 68 -13.85 3.64 11.76
CA VAL A 68 -12.41 3.44 11.77
C VAL A 68 -12.03 2.76 10.47
N THR A 69 -11.24 3.42 9.65
CA THR A 69 -10.64 2.80 8.47
C THR A 69 -9.25 2.29 8.81
N CYS A 70 -8.89 1.11 8.33
CA CYS A 70 -7.67 0.39 8.70
C CYS A 70 -6.95 -0.16 7.48
N ALA A 71 -5.63 -0.03 7.50
CA ALA A 71 -4.76 -0.41 6.39
C ALA A 71 -4.69 -1.91 6.11
N GLY A 72 -4.76 -2.76 7.12
CA GLY A 72 -4.58 -4.19 6.89
C GLY A 72 -4.93 -5.08 8.07
N LEU A 73 -5.01 -6.40 7.79
CA LEU A 73 -5.46 -7.40 8.75
C LEU A 73 -4.60 -7.48 10.01
N VAL A 74 -3.28 -7.44 9.87
CA VAL A 74 -2.36 -7.54 11.03
C VAL A 74 -2.47 -6.32 11.95
N SER A 75 -2.73 -5.14 11.40
CA SER A 75 -2.96 -3.93 12.19
C SER A 75 -4.31 -3.93 12.93
N THR A 76 -5.20 -4.89 12.64
CA THR A 76 -6.48 -5.03 13.35
C THR A 76 -6.28 -5.28 14.85
N TYR A 77 -5.28 -6.09 15.21
CA TYR A 77 -4.98 -6.35 16.63
C TYR A 77 -4.56 -5.08 17.35
N ASP A 78 -3.69 -4.28 16.74
CA ASP A 78 -3.26 -2.99 17.30
C ASP A 78 -4.46 -2.06 17.52
N ILE A 79 -5.33 -1.98 16.51
CA ILE A 79 -6.50 -1.09 16.50
C ILE A 79 -7.52 -1.53 17.53
N MET A 80 -7.84 -2.83 17.60
CA MET A 80 -8.77 -3.36 18.57
C MET A 80 -8.26 -3.14 20.00
N LEU A 81 -6.97 -3.36 20.25
CA LEU A 81 -6.38 -3.09 21.56
C LEU A 81 -6.45 -1.60 21.92
N GLN A 82 -6.28 -0.70 20.97
CA GLN A 82 -6.42 0.73 21.22
C GLN A 82 -7.88 1.14 21.47
N ILE A 83 -8.84 0.57 20.74
CA ILE A 83 -10.26 0.83 20.97
C ILE A 83 -10.67 0.38 22.38
N VAL A 84 -10.23 -0.81 22.80
CA VAL A 84 -10.57 -1.34 24.14
C VAL A 84 -9.72 -0.75 25.27
N ALA A 85 -8.61 -0.07 24.94
CA ALA A 85 -7.75 0.57 25.95
C ALA A 85 -8.49 1.58 26.82
N GLY A 86 -9.52 2.25 26.27
CA GLY A 86 -10.39 3.15 27.04
C GLY A 86 -11.24 2.46 28.10
N TYR A 87 -11.40 1.14 28.00
CA TYR A 87 -12.25 0.33 28.89
C TYR A 87 -11.46 -0.63 29.80
N LEU A 88 -10.16 -0.75 29.61
CA LEU A 88 -9.30 -1.70 30.31
C LEU A 88 -8.17 -0.99 31.06
N SER A 89 -7.74 -1.59 32.18
CA SER A 89 -6.52 -1.14 32.86
C SER A 89 -5.27 -1.49 32.04
N LYS A 90 -4.19 -0.73 32.23
CA LYS A 90 -2.89 -1.00 31.58
C LYS A 90 -2.38 -2.43 31.83
N ALA A 91 -2.60 -2.97 33.05
CA ALA A 91 -2.21 -4.34 33.36
C ALA A 91 -2.97 -5.37 32.52
N LYS A 92 -4.29 -5.21 32.34
CA LYS A 92 -5.09 -6.09 31.48
C LYS A 92 -4.67 -6.01 30.02
N LEU A 93 -4.37 -4.81 29.51
CA LEU A 93 -3.86 -4.62 28.14
C LEU A 93 -2.52 -5.34 27.93
N LEU A 94 -1.59 -5.22 28.87
CA LEU A 94 -0.31 -5.93 28.82
C LEU A 94 -0.51 -7.45 28.82
N THR A 95 -1.41 -7.95 29.65
CA THR A 95 -1.74 -9.38 29.68
C THR A 95 -2.28 -9.85 28.33
N ILE A 96 -3.23 -9.11 27.73
CA ILE A 96 -3.79 -9.45 26.42
C ILE A 96 -2.71 -9.39 25.35
N SER A 97 -1.87 -8.35 25.32
CA SER A 97 -0.76 -8.24 24.38
C SER A 97 0.21 -9.43 24.48
N SER A 98 0.51 -9.86 25.71
CA SER A 98 1.37 -11.03 25.95
C SER A 98 0.73 -12.33 25.46
N ILE A 99 -0.57 -12.52 25.69
CA ILE A 99 -1.31 -13.70 25.17
C ILE A 99 -1.32 -13.73 23.65
N LEU A 100 -1.44 -12.55 23.01
CA LEU A 100 -1.40 -12.39 21.55
C LEU A 100 0.02 -12.40 20.97
N LEU A 101 1.05 -12.56 21.79
CA LEU A 101 2.47 -12.53 21.42
C LEU A 101 2.85 -11.24 20.67
N LEU A 102 2.27 -10.12 21.07
CA LEU A 102 2.56 -8.80 20.51
C LEU A 102 3.66 -8.12 21.33
N ASP A 103 4.82 -7.90 20.73
CA ASP A 103 5.94 -7.19 21.35
C ASP A 103 5.61 -5.72 21.63
N LYS A 104 4.82 -5.11 20.73
CA LYS A 104 4.42 -3.71 20.80
C LYS A 104 3.08 -3.49 20.11
N VAL A 105 2.19 -2.74 20.75
CA VAL A 105 0.96 -2.24 20.13
C VAL A 105 1.30 -0.93 19.41
N ARG A 106 1.05 -0.88 18.11
CA ARG A 106 1.27 0.30 17.28
C ARG A 106 0.10 1.27 17.40
N SER A 107 0.39 2.58 17.32
CA SER A 107 -0.65 3.60 17.33
C SER A 107 -1.33 3.73 15.97
N PHE A 108 -2.51 4.36 15.93
CA PHE A 108 -3.25 4.65 14.69
C PHE A 108 -2.41 5.45 13.70
N GLU A 109 -1.67 6.43 14.20
CA GLU A 109 -0.82 7.34 13.43
C GLU A 109 0.46 6.65 12.93
N THR A 110 0.75 5.43 13.38
CA THR A 110 1.92 4.68 12.89
C THR A 110 1.80 4.55 11.37
N ARG A 111 2.83 5.00 10.68
CA ARG A 111 2.87 4.92 9.23
C ARG A 111 2.89 3.46 8.77
N GLN A 112 2.13 3.16 7.72
CA GLN A 112 2.14 1.83 7.14
C GLN A 112 3.54 1.47 6.64
N PRO A 113 4.05 0.27 6.94
CA PRO A 113 5.23 -0.24 6.24
C PRO A 113 4.80 -0.60 4.81
N GLY A 114 4.69 0.39 3.95
CA GLY A 114 4.51 0.17 2.53
C GLY A 114 5.71 -0.62 1.99
N ALA A 115 5.56 -1.36 0.90
CA ALA A 115 6.68 -2.05 0.25
C ALA A 115 7.85 -1.10 -0.06
N MET A 116 7.62 0.20 0.05
CA MET A 116 8.54 1.28 -0.26
C MET A 116 8.96 2.09 0.97
N ASP A 117 8.11 2.22 2.01
CA ASP A 117 8.44 2.97 3.24
C ASP A 117 9.33 2.17 4.21
N ALA A 118 9.28 0.84 4.16
CA ALA A 118 10.20 -0.02 4.92
C ALA A 118 11.67 0.15 4.47
N LEU A 119 11.87 0.82 3.34
CA LEU A 119 13.17 1.07 2.75
C LEU A 119 13.65 2.52 2.98
N SER A 120 12.78 3.39 3.51
CA SER A 120 13.08 4.80 3.81
C SER A 120 13.67 4.93 5.22
N ALA A 121 14.87 4.46 5.42
CA ALA A 121 15.62 4.70 6.65
C ALA A 121 16.26 6.10 6.61
N GLY A 122 15.45 7.16 6.69
CA GLY A 122 15.96 8.52 6.81
C GLY A 122 15.17 9.55 5.99
N LYS A 123 14.73 10.62 6.64
CA LYS A 123 14.11 11.77 5.97
C LYS A 123 15.07 12.34 4.92
N ASP A 124 14.58 12.53 3.71
CA ASP A 124 15.26 13.21 2.60
C ASP A 124 16.52 12.53 2.03
N SER A 125 16.59 11.19 2.02
CA SER A 125 17.66 10.53 1.29
C SER A 125 17.44 10.60 -0.22
N HIS A 126 18.50 10.70 -1.02
CA HIS A 126 18.41 10.63 -2.49
C HIS A 126 17.75 9.33 -2.98
N ILE A 127 17.77 8.26 -2.16
CA ILE A 127 17.08 7.01 -2.43
C ILE A 127 15.56 7.21 -2.38
N ASP A 128 15.04 7.92 -1.36
CA ASP A 128 13.61 8.17 -1.22
C ASP A 128 13.09 9.02 -2.38
N GLN A 129 13.88 10.02 -2.80
CA GLN A 129 13.56 10.82 -3.97
C GLN A 129 13.58 9.98 -5.25
N ALA A 130 14.59 9.11 -5.42
CA ALA A 130 14.64 8.18 -6.55
C ALA A 130 13.42 7.25 -6.60
N ILE A 131 13.03 6.70 -5.45
CA ILE A 131 11.87 5.81 -5.33
C ILE A 131 10.58 6.55 -5.70
N LYS A 132 10.37 7.76 -5.16
CA LYS A 132 9.22 8.60 -5.53
C LYS A 132 9.16 8.88 -7.03
N MET A 133 10.30 9.21 -7.64
CA MET A 133 10.37 9.42 -9.10
C MET A 133 10.05 8.14 -9.87
N MET A 134 10.52 6.97 -9.42
CA MET A 134 10.17 5.68 -10.02
C MET A 134 8.68 5.39 -9.92
N GLN A 135 8.05 5.71 -8.78
CA GLN A 135 6.61 5.53 -8.55
C GLN A 135 5.76 6.41 -9.46
N SER A 136 6.18 7.66 -9.65
CA SER A 136 5.46 8.62 -10.51
C SER A 136 5.66 8.36 -12.00
N ASN A 137 6.58 7.47 -12.39
CA ASN A 137 6.93 7.19 -13.79
C ASN A 137 6.88 5.67 -14.07
N ILE A 138 5.78 5.01 -13.69
CA ILE A 138 5.60 3.55 -13.86
C ILE A 138 5.38 3.18 -15.33
N GLU A 139 4.53 3.94 -16.02
CA GLU A 139 4.15 3.70 -17.42
C GLU A 139 5.32 4.01 -18.39
N GLU A 140 5.99 5.13 -18.18
CA GLU A 140 7.17 5.54 -18.93
C GLU A 140 8.41 5.54 -18.02
N PRO A 141 9.06 4.37 -17.82
CA PRO A 141 10.11 4.24 -16.83
C PRO A 141 11.36 5.03 -17.20
N LEU A 142 11.78 5.91 -16.29
CA LEU A 142 13.03 6.65 -16.40
C LEU A 142 14.24 5.71 -16.38
N LYS A 143 15.26 6.01 -17.19
CA LYS A 143 16.55 5.31 -17.11
C LYS A 143 17.27 5.65 -15.81
N THR A 144 18.08 4.73 -15.31
CA THR A 144 18.88 4.97 -14.09
C THR A 144 19.80 6.21 -14.24
N THR A 145 20.26 6.48 -15.47
CA THR A 145 21.08 7.67 -15.78
C THR A 145 20.28 8.97 -15.64
N GLU A 146 19.00 8.97 -16.03
CA GLU A 146 18.10 10.12 -15.91
C GLU A 146 17.75 10.37 -14.44
N LEU A 147 17.43 9.32 -13.69
CA LEU A 147 17.22 9.41 -12.25
C LEU A 147 18.43 10.02 -11.53
N ALA A 148 19.62 9.51 -11.82
CA ALA A 148 20.85 10.01 -11.22
C ALA A 148 21.08 11.50 -11.56
N LYS A 149 20.86 11.89 -12.82
CA LYS A 149 21.00 13.28 -13.28
C LYS A 149 20.06 14.24 -12.54
N VAL A 150 18.78 13.88 -12.41
CA VAL A 150 17.79 14.71 -11.69
C VAL A 150 18.14 14.85 -10.21
N LEU A 151 18.70 13.81 -9.60
CA LEU A 151 19.14 13.82 -8.21
C LEU A 151 20.52 14.45 -7.97
N GLY A 152 21.12 15.04 -9.02
CA GLY A 152 22.46 15.64 -8.90
C GLY A 152 23.57 14.65 -8.60
N GLN A 153 23.42 13.36 -8.97
CA GLN A 153 24.36 12.30 -8.68
C GLN A 153 24.91 11.63 -9.95
N THR A 154 26.00 10.88 -9.78
CA THR A 154 26.45 9.96 -10.81
C THR A 154 25.65 8.65 -10.74
N THR A 155 25.46 7.98 -11.87
CA THR A 155 24.81 6.66 -11.94
C THR A 155 25.46 5.66 -10.98
N ARG A 156 26.80 5.64 -10.92
CA ARG A 156 27.57 4.78 -10.01
C ARG A 156 27.30 5.07 -8.52
N SER A 157 27.13 6.35 -8.15
CA SER A 157 26.76 6.72 -6.79
C SER A 157 25.37 6.20 -6.42
N LEU A 158 24.39 6.40 -7.31
CA LEU A 158 23.01 5.92 -7.12
C LEU A 158 22.97 4.39 -7.02
N GLU A 159 23.65 3.66 -7.91
CA GLU A 159 23.74 2.20 -7.86
C GLU A 159 24.34 1.69 -6.56
N ARG A 160 25.44 2.31 -6.09
CA ARG A 160 26.08 1.94 -4.83
C ARG A 160 25.15 2.17 -3.63
N GLN A 161 24.41 3.27 -3.62
CA GLN A 161 23.43 3.56 -2.56
C GLN A 161 22.30 2.54 -2.57
N PHE A 162 21.71 2.23 -3.73
CA PHE A 162 20.68 1.20 -3.86
C PHE A 162 21.16 -0.17 -3.40
N LEU A 163 22.38 -0.55 -3.81
CA LEU A 163 22.95 -1.84 -3.40
C LEU A 163 23.20 -1.89 -1.88
N ARG A 164 23.72 -0.80 -1.31
CA ARG A 164 24.02 -0.70 0.13
C ARG A 164 22.77 -0.73 1.00
N HIS A 165 21.72 -0.01 0.64
CA HIS A 165 20.52 0.16 1.46
C HIS A 165 19.41 -0.84 1.13
N LEU A 166 19.31 -1.28 -0.13
CA LEU A 166 18.22 -2.12 -0.63
C LEU A 166 18.68 -3.49 -1.12
N GLY A 167 19.99 -3.76 -1.11
CA GLY A 167 20.55 -5.05 -1.55
C GLY A 167 20.37 -5.35 -3.04
N ARG A 168 19.97 -4.37 -3.85
CA ARG A 168 19.67 -4.54 -5.29
C ARG A 168 19.96 -3.29 -6.10
N SER A 169 20.16 -3.42 -7.40
CA SER A 169 20.38 -2.27 -8.29
C SER A 169 19.08 -1.47 -8.51
N PRO A 170 19.18 -0.16 -8.85
CA PRO A 170 18.02 0.68 -9.17
C PRO A 170 17.13 0.08 -10.25
N GLY A 171 17.70 -0.43 -11.33
CA GLY A 171 16.94 -1.03 -12.43
C GLY A 171 16.21 -2.32 -12.04
N ARG A 172 16.80 -3.15 -11.14
CA ARG A 172 16.12 -4.32 -10.59
C ARG A 172 14.98 -3.91 -9.66
N PHE A 173 15.22 -2.97 -8.78
CA PHE A 173 14.22 -2.42 -7.86
C PHE A 173 13.03 -1.84 -8.65
N TYR A 174 13.29 -1.02 -9.65
CA TYR A 174 12.26 -0.40 -10.49
C TYR A 174 11.42 -1.43 -11.26
N ARG A 175 12.06 -2.50 -11.74
CA ARG A 175 11.34 -3.60 -12.39
C ARG A 175 10.42 -4.33 -11.43
N GLU A 176 10.89 -4.61 -10.21
CA GLU A 176 10.09 -5.25 -9.17
C GLU A 176 8.88 -4.39 -8.78
N LEU A 177 9.08 -3.08 -8.64
CA LEU A 177 8.02 -2.10 -8.40
C LEU A 177 6.91 -2.18 -9.45
N ARG A 178 7.28 -2.16 -10.71
CA ARG A 178 6.34 -2.26 -11.84
C ARG A 178 5.64 -3.61 -11.90
N LEU A 179 6.32 -4.69 -11.52
CA LEU A 179 5.72 -6.03 -11.44
C LEU A 179 4.70 -6.14 -10.31
N ILE A 180 4.98 -5.53 -9.15
CA ILE A 180 4.02 -5.46 -8.02
C ILE A 180 2.76 -4.72 -8.48
N ARG A 181 2.91 -3.58 -9.16
CA ARG A 181 1.76 -2.84 -9.71
C ARG A 181 0.97 -3.66 -10.73
N ALA A 182 1.67 -4.36 -11.62
CA ALA A 182 1.02 -5.24 -12.59
C ALA A 182 0.24 -6.38 -11.92
N GLN A 183 0.76 -6.96 -10.85
CA GLN A 183 0.05 -7.97 -10.06
C GLN A 183 -1.23 -7.39 -9.45
N ASN A 184 -1.17 -6.18 -8.89
CA ASN A 184 -2.34 -5.51 -8.33
C ASN A 184 -3.43 -5.28 -9.39
N PHE A 185 -3.07 -4.82 -10.57
CA PHE A 185 -4.03 -4.69 -11.67
C PHE A 185 -4.63 -6.03 -12.11
N LEU A 186 -3.82 -7.10 -12.17
CA LEU A 186 -4.31 -8.44 -12.51
C LEU A 186 -5.34 -8.97 -11.52
N VAL A 187 -5.14 -8.70 -10.23
CA VAL A 187 -6.00 -9.18 -9.15
C VAL A 187 -7.23 -8.28 -8.97
N ASN A 188 -7.10 -6.95 -9.10
CA ASN A 188 -8.12 -6.00 -8.68
C ASN A 188 -8.85 -5.28 -9.83
N THR A 189 -8.49 -5.54 -11.11
CA THR A 189 -9.09 -4.86 -12.25
C THR A 189 -9.46 -5.83 -13.37
N ASP A 190 -10.35 -5.40 -14.28
CA ASP A 190 -10.71 -6.14 -15.49
C ASP A 190 -9.90 -5.74 -16.74
N MET A 191 -8.85 -4.92 -16.55
CA MET A 191 -7.94 -4.54 -17.63
C MET A 191 -7.35 -5.76 -18.32
N SER A 192 -7.21 -5.74 -19.62
CA SER A 192 -6.54 -6.80 -20.37
C SER A 192 -5.07 -6.92 -19.97
N ILE A 193 -4.46 -8.08 -20.16
CA ILE A 193 -3.04 -8.29 -19.88
C ILE A 193 -2.16 -7.34 -20.69
N LEU A 194 -2.60 -6.96 -21.89
CA LEU A 194 -1.90 -6.02 -22.75
C LEU A 194 -1.94 -4.59 -22.19
N GLU A 195 -3.12 -4.14 -21.76
CA GLU A 195 -3.28 -2.84 -21.10
C GLU A 195 -2.46 -2.76 -19.81
N ILE A 196 -2.47 -3.82 -19.00
CA ILE A 196 -1.63 -3.87 -17.77
C ILE A 196 -0.14 -3.80 -18.11
N ALA A 197 0.29 -4.51 -19.14
CA ALA A 197 1.68 -4.45 -19.58
C ALA A 197 2.07 -3.01 -19.95
N ALA A 198 1.23 -2.33 -20.73
CA ALA A 198 1.44 -0.93 -21.14
C ALA A 198 1.44 0.01 -19.92
N ALA A 199 0.41 -0.03 -19.09
CA ALA A 199 0.27 0.79 -17.88
C ALA A 199 1.41 0.60 -16.86
N CYS A 200 2.12 -0.53 -16.94
CA CYS A 200 3.30 -0.80 -16.10
C CYS A 200 4.64 -0.66 -16.86
N GLY A 201 4.63 -0.07 -18.05
CA GLY A 201 5.81 0.19 -18.85
C GLY A 201 6.51 -1.06 -19.36
N PHE A 202 5.79 -2.18 -19.52
CA PHE A 202 6.30 -3.41 -20.08
C PHE A 202 5.89 -3.55 -21.55
N GLY A 203 6.81 -4.02 -22.39
CA GLY A 203 6.54 -4.40 -23.76
C GLY A 203 6.04 -5.83 -23.91
N SER A 204 6.14 -6.37 -25.12
CA SER A 204 5.70 -7.73 -25.52
C SER A 204 6.27 -8.88 -24.68
N ASN A 205 7.35 -8.67 -23.97
CA ASN A 205 8.02 -9.66 -23.11
C ASN A 205 7.47 -9.72 -21.67
N PHE A 206 6.41 -8.94 -21.35
CA PHE A 206 5.81 -8.86 -20.00
C PHE A 206 5.51 -10.23 -19.41
N GLY A 207 4.87 -11.12 -20.15
CA GLY A 207 4.51 -12.45 -19.66
C GLY A 207 5.71 -13.30 -19.23
N LYS A 208 6.84 -13.20 -19.94
CA LYS A 208 8.09 -13.89 -19.57
C LYS A 208 8.69 -13.30 -18.31
N ILE A 209 8.76 -11.98 -18.21
CA ILE A 209 9.31 -11.27 -17.04
C ILE A 209 8.48 -11.55 -15.81
N TYR A 210 7.16 -11.48 -15.92
CA TYR A 210 6.22 -11.76 -14.85
C TYR A 210 6.36 -13.19 -14.33
N LYS A 211 6.34 -14.18 -15.25
CA LYS A 211 6.52 -15.60 -14.89
C LYS A 211 7.88 -15.86 -14.22
N ALA A 212 8.94 -15.24 -14.69
CA ALA A 212 10.27 -15.38 -14.09
C ALA A 212 10.33 -14.85 -12.65
N TYR A 213 9.50 -13.85 -12.31
CA TYR A 213 9.48 -13.24 -10.99
C TYR A 213 8.51 -13.95 -10.03
N TYR A 214 7.29 -14.25 -10.47
CA TYR A 214 6.23 -14.85 -9.64
C TYR A 214 6.07 -16.36 -9.77
N GLY A 215 6.80 -17.01 -10.68
CA GLY A 215 6.68 -18.46 -10.96
C GLY A 215 5.46 -18.84 -11.81
N LYS A 216 4.51 -17.93 -12.01
CA LYS A 216 3.27 -18.13 -12.76
C LYS A 216 3.02 -17.01 -13.77
N THR A 217 2.23 -17.30 -14.79
CA THR A 217 1.90 -16.32 -15.84
C THR A 217 0.86 -15.31 -15.36
N PRO A 218 0.76 -14.12 -15.97
CA PRO A 218 -0.30 -13.17 -15.70
C PRO A 218 -1.72 -13.76 -15.85
N ARG A 219 -1.88 -14.68 -16.81
CA ARG A 219 -3.16 -15.34 -17.09
C ARG A 219 -3.55 -16.31 -15.96
N GLU A 220 -2.58 -17.04 -15.40
CA GLU A 220 -2.79 -17.91 -14.25
C GLU A 220 -3.14 -17.11 -13.01
N THR A 221 -2.42 -16.03 -12.73
CA THR A 221 -2.72 -15.11 -11.61
C THR A 221 -4.15 -14.57 -11.69
N ARG A 222 -4.61 -14.18 -12.88
CA ARG A 222 -5.98 -13.69 -13.06
C ARG A 222 -7.05 -14.76 -12.83
N LYS A 223 -6.79 -16.00 -13.22
CA LYS A 223 -7.75 -17.10 -12.98
C LYS A 223 -7.93 -17.38 -11.49
N GLU A 224 -6.89 -17.27 -10.68
CA GLU A 224 -6.96 -17.49 -9.24
C GLU A 224 -7.83 -16.43 -8.52
N ARG A 225 -8.03 -15.25 -9.11
CA ARG A 225 -8.97 -14.22 -8.58
C ARG A 225 -10.43 -14.67 -8.65
N LEU A 226 -10.78 -15.54 -9.60
CA LEU A 226 -12.16 -15.95 -9.89
C LEU A 226 -12.63 -17.17 -9.08
N VAL A 227 -11.80 -17.69 -8.20
CA VAL A 227 -12.06 -18.78 -7.25
C VAL A 227 -12.14 -18.21 -5.83
#